data_332a13a2fc25b701edf17369b3b493d8
#
_entry.id   332a13a2fc25b701edf17369b3b493d8
#
_cell.length_a   1.000
_cell.length_b   1.000
_cell.length_c   1.000
_cell.angle_alpha   90.00
_cell.angle_beta   90.00
_cell.angle_gamma   90.00
#
_symmetry.space_group_name_H-M   'P 1'
#
loop_
_entity.id
_entity.type
_entity.pdbx_description
1 polymer ?
#
loop_
_entity_poly.entity_id
_entity_poly.type
_entity_poly.pdbx_seq_one_letter_code
_entity_poly.pdbx_strand_id
1 'polypeptide(L)'
;MGQGKLTVAIVGAGIGGLTAASTLRRIGMDVRIYEQAARFARVGAGIQMMPNSMKVLRKIGVEEPMRRTAFQPYSHLNREWDTGKIMRELPMPESLFGAPYLCMHRADLHDALVSVLPPAIFHFGKKLAGLEQRGSGRVTLTFADGTVAEADAVIGADGVHSLVREIIVGPDEPLHKGRIAYRAVFSAALLNGFDIGRSRTKWWGTDRHIVIYYVTAARSELYFVTSVPEPAGWVTRESWSATGDVRELREAYEGFHPDVKRVLEACPDCHKWAILERDPLPHWASGRVVLLGDACHPMTPYMAQGGATAIEDAAILARCLEENGGDDIEGAFRRYEAHRKPRTSRIQAISSANTWMKGGNDDTSWLYGYDAWNVPLTPAEPVTA
;
A
#
# COMPACT_ATOMS: atom_id res chain seq x y z
N MET A 1 -14.59 -27.98 -26.57
CA MET A 1 -13.29 -28.20 -25.93
C MET A 1 -13.18 -27.16 -24.86
N GLY A 2 -13.08 -27.50 -23.56
CA GLY A 2 -13.01 -26.53 -22.51
C GLY A 2 -11.74 -25.68 -22.68
N GLN A 3 -11.90 -24.38 -22.83
CA GLN A 3 -10.75 -23.46 -22.77
C GLN A 3 -10.03 -23.72 -21.46
N GLY A 4 -8.71 -23.99 -21.53
CA GLY A 4 -7.88 -24.14 -20.35
C GLY A 4 -7.95 -22.85 -19.52
N LYS A 5 -7.90 -22.97 -18.18
CA LYS A 5 -7.85 -21.80 -17.31
C LYS A 5 -6.66 -20.93 -17.69
N LEU A 6 -6.89 -19.61 -17.84
CA LEU A 6 -5.81 -18.64 -18.07
C LEU A 6 -4.82 -18.68 -16.91
N THR A 7 -3.54 -18.82 -17.24
CA THR A 7 -2.44 -18.78 -16.29
C THR A 7 -1.96 -17.34 -16.14
N VAL A 8 -2.04 -16.80 -14.91
CA VAL A 8 -1.59 -15.44 -14.58
C VAL A 8 -0.38 -15.52 -13.67
N ALA A 9 0.74 -14.96 -14.11
CA ALA A 9 1.92 -14.79 -13.28
C ALA A 9 1.88 -13.43 -12.57
N ILE A 10 2.05 -13.43 -11.26
CA ILE A 10 2.17 -12.22 -10.43
C ILE A 10 3.61 -12.11 -9.96
N VAL A 11 4.28 -11.01 -10.29
CA VAL A 11 5.63 -10.71 -9.83
C VAL A 11 5.55 -9.84 -8.58
N GLY A 12 5.94 -10.43 -7.45
CA GLY A 12 5.90 -9.80 -6.13
C GLY A 12 4.73 -10.28 -5.26
N ALA A 13 5.05 -10.70 -4.03
CA ALA A 13 4.11 -11.14 -3.00
C ALA A 13 3.86 -10.07 -1.93
N GLY A 14 3.85 -8.80 -2.32
CA GLY A 14 3.40 -7.70 -1.47
C GLY A 14 1.87 -7.67 -1.31
N ILE A 15 1.35 -6.67 -0.58
CA ILE A 15 -0.10 -6.52 -0.32
C ILE A 15 -0.90 -6.51 -1.63
N GLY A 16 -0.45 -5.76 -2.65
CA GLY A 16 -1.11 -5.71 -3.96
C GLY A 16 -1.11 -7.06 -4.67
N GLY A 17 0.05 -7.73 -4.76
CA GLY A 17 0.18 -9.03 -5.44
C GLY A 17 -0.64 -10.13 -4.76
N LEU A 18 -0.65 -10.20 -3.43
CA LEU A 18 -1.46 -11.16 -2.66
C LEU A 18 -2.95 -10.90 -2.83
N THR A 19 -3.36 -9.62 -2.83
CA THR A 19 -4.77 -9.26 -3.07
C THR A 19 -5.17 -9.61 -4.50
N ALA A 20 -4.32 -9.31 -5.51
CA ALA A 20 -4.57 -9.69 -6.89
C ALA A 20 -4.69 -11.22 -7.05
N ALA A 21 -3.82 -11.99 -6.41
CA ALA A 21 -3.93 -13.45 -6.40
C ALA A 21 -5.27 -13.93 -5.83
N SER A 22 -5.70 -13.34 -4.70
CA SER A 22 -6.97 -13.71 -4.07
C SER A 22 -8.17 -13.37 -4.96
N THR A 23 -8.19 -12.18 -5.57
CA THR A 23 -9.31 -11.73 -6.41
C THR A 23 -9.38 -12.51 -7.72
N LEU A 24 -8.26 -12.75 -8.40
CA LEU A 24 -8.20 -13.48 -9.67
C LEU A 24 -8.55 -14.97 -9.51
N ARG A 25 -8.13 -15.60 -8.42
CA ARG A 25 -8.52 -16.97 -8.14
C ARG A 25 -10.03 -17.13 -7.92
N ARG A 26 -10.69 -16.11 -7.35
CA ARG A 26 -12.15 -16.13 -7.16
C ARG A 26 -12.92 -16.13 -8.47
N ILE A 27 -12.37 -15.55 -9.53
CA ILE A 27 -12.93 -15.60 -10.90
C ILE A 27 -12.39 -16.79 -11.73
N GLY A 28 -11.72 -17.74 -11.08
CA GLY A 28 -11.35 -19.04 -11.67
C GLY A 28 -10.01 -19.09 -12.41
N MET A 29 -9.18 -18.04 -12.35
CA MET A 29 -7.86 -18.03 -13.01
C MET A 29 -6.85 -18.94 -12.29
N ASP A 30 -5.90 -19.52 -13.04
CA ASP A 30 -4.73 -20.23 -12.52
C ASP A 30 -3.64 -19.20 -12.21
N VAL A 31 -3.39 -18.94 -10.91
CA VAL A 31 -2.48 -17.88 -10.47
C VAL A 31 -1.20 -18.47 -9.90
N ARG A 32 -0.06 -17.89 -10.27
CA ARG A 32 1.26 -18.19 -9.72
C ARG A 32 1.94 -16.91 -9.27
N ILE A 33 2.49 -16.90 -8.05
CA ILE A 33 3.18 -15.74 -7.46
C ILE A 33 4.68 -16.03 -7.42
N TYR A 34 5.46 -15.13 -7.98
CA TYR A 34 6.91 -15.19 -7.98
C TYR A 34 7.47 -14.10 -7.05
N GLU A 35 8.10 -14.54 -5.95
CA GLU A 35 8.63 -13.67 -4.90
C GLU A 35 10.16 -13.79 -4.83
N GLN A 36 10.85 -12.65 -4.83
CA GLN A 36 12.32 -12.62 -4.79
C GLN A 36 12.89 -13.08 -3.45
N ALA A 37 12.19 -12.86 -2.35
CA ALA A 37 12.62 -13.31 -1.03
C ALA A 37 12.54 -14.83 -0.94
N ALA A 38 13.46 -15.45 -0.18
CA ALA A 38 13.44 -16.89 0.07
C ALA A 38 12.28 -17.32 1.00
N ARG A 39 11.72 -16.40 1.75
CA ARG A 39 10.57 -16.57 2.65
C ARG A 39 9.97 -15.23 3.03
N PHE A 40 8.75 -15.22 3.50
CA PHE A 40 8.16 -14.03 4.13
C PHE A 40 8.87 -13.66 5.42
N ALA A 41 9.01 -12.36 5.67
CA ALA A 41 9.61 -11.84 6.89
C ALA A 41 8.70 -10.76 7.48
N ARG A 42 8.60 -10.72 8.82
CA ARG A 42 7.92 -9.63 9.52
C ARG A 42 8.80 -8.40 9.50
N VAL A 43 8.32 -7.34 8.89
CA VAL A 43 8.96 -6.02 8.95
C VAL A 43 8.15 -5.14 9.89
N GLY A 44 8.79 -4.60 10.92
CA GLY A 44 8.14 -3.74 11.92
C GLY A 44 7.64 -2.43 11.32
N ALA A 45 6.37 -2.41 10.93
CA ALA A 45 5.69 -1.22 10.44
C ALA A 45 4.20 -1.30 10.77
N GLY A 46 3.61 -0.15 11.13
CA GLY A 46 2.16 -0.01 11.20
C GLY A 46 1.58 0.28 9.83
N ILE A 47 0.36 -0.16 9.62
CA ILE A 47 -0.44 0.15 8.43
C ILE A 47 -1.87 0.50 8.83
N GLN A 48 -2.49 1.37 8.05
CA GLN A 48 -3.87 1.79 8.24
C GLN A 48 -4.70 1.25 7.05
N MET A 49 -5.75 0.50 7.36
CA MET A 49 -6.73 0.02 6.39
C MET A 49 -8.03 0.79 6.56
N MET A 50 -8.31 1.63 5.57
CA MET A 50 -9.48 2.51 5.56
C MET A 50 -10.70 1.80 4.95
N PRO A 51 -11.91 2.31 5.12
CA PRO A 51 -13.14 1.68 4.63
C PRO A 51 -13.12 1.28 3.15
N ASN A 52 -12.50 2.07 2.28
CA ASN A 52 -12.36 1.75 0.85
C ASN A 52 -11.61 0.42 0.61
N SER A 53 -10.48 0.21 1.25
CA SER A 53 -9.73 -1.06 1.16
C SER A 53 -10.40 -2.20 1.93
N MET A 54 -11.01 -1.89 3.08
CA MET A 54 -11.69 -2.91 3.90
C MET A 54 -12.88 -3.57 3.20
N LYS A 55 -13.59 -2.86 2.31
CA LYS A 55 -14.65 -3.45 1.47
C LYS A 55 -14.10 -4.55 0.57
N VAL A 56 -12.90 -4.36 0.02
CA VAL A 56 -12.23 -5.39 -0.79
C VAL A 56 -11.79 -6.55 0.09
N LEU A 57 -11.12 -6.27 1.21
CA LEU A 57 -10.60 -7.27 2.15
C LEU A 57 -11.74 -8.12 2.76
N ARG A 58 -12.91 -7.53 3.04
CA ARG A 58 -14.13 -8.26 3.44
C ARG A 58 -14.53 -9.29 2.39
N LYS A 59 -14.58 -8.88 1.12
CA LYS A 59 -15.02 -9.76 0.02
C LYS A 59 -14.09 -10.94 -0.18
N ILE A 60 -12.77 -10.78 0.05
CA ILE A 60 -11.81 -11.89 -0.04
C ILE A 60 -11.66 -12.70 1.25
N GLY A 61 -12.39 -12.35 2.32
CA GLY A 61 -12.50 -13.16 3.54
C GLY A 61 -11.45 -12.90 4.62
N VAL A 62 -10.67 -11.80 4.54
CA VAL A 62 -9.61 -11.51 5.53
C VAL A 62 -10.02 -10.49 6.60
N GLU A 63 -11.19 -9.86 6.52
CA GLU A 63 -11.62 -8.85 7.49
C GLU A 63 -11.73 -9.40 8.91
N GLU A 64 -12.36 -10.55 9.11
CA GLU A 64 -12.59 -11.13 10.45
C GLU A 64 -11.29 -11.48 11.21
N PRO A 65 -10.29 -12.14 10.60
CA PRO A 65 -8.99 -12.31 11.24
C PRO A 65 -8.34 -10.98 11.65
N MET A 66 -8.43 -9.97 10.79
CA MET A 66 -7.87 -8.64 11.05
C MET A 66 -8.57 -7.93 12.22
N ARG A 67 -9.90 -7.97 12.30
CA ARG A 67 -10.67 -7.35 13.39
C ARG A 67 -10.28 -7.88 14.77
N ARG A 68 -9.91 -9.15 14.88
CA ARG A 68 -9.53 -9.77 16.17
C ARG A 68 -8.21 -9.22 16.73
N THR A 69 -7.31 -8.81 15.87
CA THR A 69 -5.95 -8.41 16.27
C THR A 69 -5.68 -6.93 16.13
N ALA A 70 -6.35 -6.25 15.19
CA ALA A 70 -6.13 -4.85 14.87
C ALA A 70 -6.77 -3.89 15.88
N PHE A 71 -6.15 -2.75 16.06
CA PHE A 71 -6.76 -1.61 16.74
C PHE A 71 -7.77 -0.93 15.82
N GLN A 72 -8.97 -0.64 16.34
CA GLN A 72 -10.00 0.14 15.65
C GLN A 72 -10.03 1.56 16.21
N PRO A 73 -9.44 2.56 15.53
CA PRO A 73 -9.48 3.94 15.98
C PRO A 73 -10.89 4.50 15.96
N TYR A 74 -11.21 5.34 16.94
CA TYR A 74 -12.46 6.10 16.96
C TYR A 74 -12.50 7.15 15.83
N SER A 75 -11.36 7.83 15.59
CA SER A 75 -11.29 8.94 14.63
C SER A 75 -9.89 9.12 14.03
N HIS A 76 -9.84 9.89 12.96
CA HIS A 76 -8.66 10.64 12.57
C HIS A 76 -8.64 11.95 13.35
N LEU A 77 -7.67 12.13 14.25
CA LEU A 77 -7.49 13.30 15.08
C LEU A 77 -6.26 14.09 14.65
N ASN A 78 -6.42 15.35 14.35
CA ASN A 78 -5.33 16.26 14.00
C ASN A 78 -5.16 17.31 15.10
N ARG A 79 -3.92 17.51 15.56
CA ARG A 79 -3.54 18.43 16.63
C ARG A 79 -2.44 19.37 16.20
N GLU A 80 -2.43 20.57 16.79
CA GLU A 80 -1.27 21.46 16.75
C GLU A 80 -0.11 20.82 17.53
N TRP A 81 1.09 20.99 17.01
CA TRP A 81 2.29 20.31 17.47
C TRP A 81 2.73 20.67 18.90
N ASP A 82 2.53 21.92 19.32
CA ASP A 82 3.00 22.51 20.59
C ASP A 82 1.89 22.60 21.64
N THR A 83 0.74 23.14 21.27
CA THR A 83 -0.39 23.37 22.19
C THR A 83 -1.23 22.11 22.43
N GLY A 84 -1.17 21.15 21.51
CA GLY A 84 -2.07 20.01 21.51
C GLY A 84 -3.51 20.32 21.15
N LYS A 85 -3.82 21.57 20.76
CA LYS A 85 -5.17 21.99 20.34
C LYS A 85 -5.64 21.14 19.19
N ILE A 86 -6.90 20.68 19.27
CA ILE A 86 -7.55 19.94 18.18
C ILE A 86 -7.80 20.89 17.02
N MET A 87 -7.16 20.60 15.89
CA MET A 87 -7.38 21.31 14.63
C MET A 87 -8.59 20.72 13.88
N ARG A 88 -8.69 19.39 13.90
CA ARG A 88 -9.79 18.66 13.24
C ARG A 88 -9.91 17.27 13.84
N GLU A 89 -11.13 16.79 13.97
CA GLU A 89 -11.43 15.40 14.24
C GLU A 89 -12.45 14.88 13.22
N LEU A 90 -12.17 13.74 12.62
CA LEU A 90 -13.08 13.01 11.74
C LEU A 90 -13.40 11.68 12.39
N PRO A 91 -14.56 11.53 13.04
CA PRO A 91 -15.02 10.22 13.51
C PRO A 91 -15.16 9.24 12.34
N MET A 92 -14.78 7.98 12.58
CA MET A 92 -14.74 6.93 11.55
C MET A 92 -15.64 5.74 11.94
N PRO A 93 -16.93 5.97 12.26
CA PRO A 93 -17.83 4.85 12.54
C PRO A 93 -18.05 4.04 11.26
N GLU A 94 -18.16 2.73 11.40
CA GLU A 94 -18.37 1.82 10.28
C GLU A 94 -19.64 2.16 9.47
N SER A 95 -20.67 2.65 10.14
CA SER A 95 -21.94 3.06 9.52
C SER A 95 -21.80 4.20 8.51
N LEU A 96 -20.75 5.03 8.63
CA LEU A 96 -20.55 6.18 7.75
C LEU A 96 -20.09 5.77 6.34
N PHE A 97 -19.23 4.75 6.26
CA PHE A 97 -18.62 4.32 4.99
C PHE A 97 -18.88 2.84 4.65
N GLY A 98 -19.61 2.10 5.49
CA GLY A 98 -20.02 0.72 5.28
C GLY A 98 -18.93 -0.33 5.55
N ALA A 99 -17.77 0.08 6.10
CA ALA A 99 -16.67 -0.80 6.48
C ALA A 99 -15.83 -0.19 7.61
N PRO A 100 -15.09 -0.98 8.39
CA PRO A 100 -14.30 -0.48 9.51
C PRO A 100 -13.05 0.28 9.05
N TYR A 101 -12.52 1.08 9.96
CA TYR A 101 -11.17 1.62 9.89
C TYR A 101 -10.30 0.85 10.90
N LEU A 102 -9.22 0.22 10.43
CA LEU A 102 -8.34 -0.61 11.25
C LEU A 102 -6.88 -0.14 11.15
N CYS A 103 -6.17 -0.17 12.29
CA CYS A 103 -4.73 0.04 12.38
C CYS A 103 -4.08 -1.25 12.92
N MET A 104 -3.03 -1.72 12.25
CA MET A 104 -2.40 -2.99 12.60
C MET A 104 -0.93 -3.04 12.19
N HIS A 105 -0.24 -4.09 12.58
CA HIS A 105 1.04 -4.43 11.96
C HIS A 105 0.86 -4.75 10.47
N ARG A 106 1.74 -4.22 9.64
CA ARG A 106 1.74 -4.54 8.19
C ARG A 106 1.92 -6.05 7.96
N ALA A 107 2.68 -6.71 8.82
CA ALA A 107 2.87 -8.16 8.75
C ALA A 107 1.57 -8.93 9.03
N ASP A 108 0.72 -8.47 9.94
CA ASP A 108 -0.55 -9.15 10.24
C ASP A 108 -1.53 -9.07 9.05
N LEU A 109 -1.57 -7.93 8.34
CA LEU A 109 -2.30 -7.83 7.07
C LEU A 109 -1.74 -8.78 6.02
N HIS A 110 -0.42 -8.85 5.91
CA HIS A 110 0.26 -9.74 4.97
C HIS A 110 -0.05 -11.21 5.28
N ASP A 111 0.07 -11.62 6.54
CA ASP A 111 -0.22 -12.98 6.99
C ASP A 111 -1.70 -13.34 6.76
N ALA A 112 -2.62 -12.40 6.98
CA ALA A 112 -4.04 -12.59 6.68
C ALA A 112 -4.29 -12.81 5.18
N LEU A 113 -3.61 -12.06 4.31
CA LEU A 113 -3.70 -12.25 2.86
C LEU A 113 -3.09 -13.58 2.41
N VAL A 114 -1.97 -14.00 2.99
CA VAL A 114 -1.34 -15.29 2.71
C VAL A 114 -2.26 -16.43 3.13
N SER A 115 -2.93 -16.33 4.27
CA SER A 115 -3.76 -17.41 4.84
C SER A 115 -4.93 -17.84 3.98
N VAL A 116 -5.41 -17.01 3.08
CA VAL A 116 -6.52 -17.31 2.16
C VAL A 116 -6.05 -17.85 0.79
N LEU A 117 -4.74 -18.05 0.63
CA LEU A 117 -4.11 -18.53 -0.59
C LEU A 117 -3.48 -19.91 -0.39
N PRO A 118 -3.60 -20.84 -1.35
CA PRO A 118 -2.97 -22.15 -1.24
C PRO A 118 -1.44 -22.03 -1.35
N PRO A 119 -0.67 -22.76 -0.52
CA PRO A 119 0.80 -22.68 -0.54
C PRO A 119 1.44 -23.00 -1.89
N ALA A 120 0.79 -23.82 -2.70
CA ALA A 120 1.32 -24.28 -3.99
C ALA A 120 1.47 -23.19 -5.06
N ILE A 121 0.85 -22.01 -4.86
CA ILE A 121 0.98 -20.92 -5.85
C ILE A 121 2.21 -20.04 -5.62
N PHE A 122 2.91 -20.19 -4.47
CA PHE A 122 4.07 -19.38 -4.13
C PHE A 122 5.37 -20.00 -4.63
N HIS A 123 6.10 -19.23 -5.41
CA HIS A 123 7.44 -19.55 -5.90
C HIS A 123 8.43 -18.55 -5.30
N PHE A 124 9.13 -18.96 -4.25
CA PHE A 124 10.11 -18.14 -3.54
C PHE A 124 11.50 -18.17 -4.19
N GLY A 125 12.35 -17.16 -3.87
CA GLY A 125 13.67 -17.02 -4.44
C GLY A 125 13.67 -16.67 -5.93
N LYS A 126 12.53 -16.22 -6.46
CA LYS A 126 12.31 -15.94 -7.88
C LYS A 126 12.41 -14.43 -8.17
N LYS A 127 13.64 -13.91 -8.13
CA LYS A 127 13.94 -12.54 -8.56
C LYS A 127 13.83 -12.45 -10.08
N LEU A 128 12.88 -11.66 -10.59
CA LEU A 128 12.74 -11.42 -12.03
C LEU A 128 14.04 -10.81 -12.59
N ALA A 129 14.48 -11.30 -13.74
CA ALA A 129 15.64 -10.79 -14.48
C ALA A 129 15.27 -10.30 -15.89
N GLY A 130 14.15 -10.80 -16.45
CA GLY A 130 13.70 -10.40 -17.76
C GLY A 130 12.26 -10.86 -18.03
N LEU A 131 11.61 -10.20 -18.99
CA LEU A 131 10.26 -10.49 -19.42
C LEU A 131 10.16 -10.27 -20.93
N GLU A 132 9.62 -11.24 -21.66
CA GLU A 132 9.49 -11.20 -23.10
C GLU A 132 8.09 -11.62 -23.53
N GLN A 133 7.44 -10.80 -24.37
CA GLN A 133 6.16 -11.13 -24.99
C GLN A 133 6.43 -11.70 -26.38
N ARG A 134 6.09 -12.96 -26.59
CA ARG A 134 6.27 -13.64 -27.88
C ARG A 134 4.98 -13.66 -28.69
N GLY A 135 5.11 -13.77 -30.00
CA GLY A 135 4.00 -13.83 -30.94
C GLY A 135 3.01 -15.00 -30.73
N SER A 136 3.30 -15.92 -29.80
CA SER A 136 2.40 -17.00 -29.37
C SER A 136 1.26 -16.53 -28.45
N GLY A 137 1.20 -15.25 -28.10
CA GLY A 137 0.24 -14.71 -27.13
C GLY A 137 0.56 -15.06 -25.69
N ARG A 138 1.77 -15.57 -25.38
CA ARG A 138 2.24 -15.85 -24.03
C ARG A 138 3.41 -14.94 -23.65
N VAL A 139 3.60 -14.77 -22.34
CA VAL A 139 4.67 -13.99 -21.76
C VAL A 139 5.66 -14.94 -21.09
N THR A 140 6.94 -14.82 -21.43
CA THR A 140 8.04 -15.57 -20.83
C THR A 140 8.69 -14.71 -19.74
N LEU A 141 8.80 -15.25 -18.52
CA LEU A 141 9.51 -14.67 -17.40
C LEU A 141 10.83 -15.42 -17.21
N THR A 142 11.93 -14.70 -17.14
CA THR A 142 13.28 -15.24 -16.81
C THR A 142 13.68 -14.77 -15.43
N PHE A 143 14.12 -15.67 -14.58
CA PHE A 143 14.56 -15.35 -13.21
C PHE A 143 16.08 -15.37 -13.08
N ALA A 144 16.59 -14.67 -12.06
CA ALA A 144 18.03 -14.54 -11.80
C ALA A 144 18.73 -15.88 -11.50
N ASP A 145 17.99 -16.90 -11.10
CA ASP A 145 18.49 -18.28 -10.90
C ASP A 145 18.55 -19.08 -12.21
N GLY A 146 18.26 -18.47 -13.35
CA GLY A 146 18.27 -19.09 -14.67
C GLY A 146 17.02 -19.88 -15.02
N THR A 147 16.05 -20.02 -14.12
CA THR A 147 14.77 -20.67 -14.42
C THR A 147 13.85 -19.78 -15.25
N VAL A 148 12.94 -20.41 -15.97
CA VAL A 148 11.99 -19.73 -16.87
C VAL A 148 10.56 -20.18 -16.51
N ALA A 149 9.61 -19.28 -16.65
CA ALA A 149 8.18 -19.57 -16.56
C ALA A 149 7.41 -18.91 -17.72
N GLU A 150 6.27 -19.46 -18.06
CA GLU A 150 5.37 -18.91 -19.06
C GLU A 150 3.97 -18.70 -18.48
N ALA A 151 3.32 -17.61 -18.88
CA ALA A 151 1.96 -17.26 -18.49
C ALA A 151 1.20 -16.61 -19.65
N ASP A 152 -0.12 -16.64 -19.59
CA ASP A 152 -0.99 -15.96 -20.54
C ASP A 152 -1.08 -14.47 -20.26
N ALA A 153 -0.82 -14.07 -19.02
CA ALA A 153 -0.75 -12.68 -18.57
C ALA A 153 0.23 -12.52 -17.41
N VAL A 154 0.82 -11.32 -17.27
CA VAL A 154 1.73 -10.97 -16.17
C VAL A 154 1.24 -9.71 -15.47
N ILE A 155 1.23 -9.76 -14.14
CA ILE A 155 0.97 -8.61 -13.28
C ILE A 155 2.25 -8.25 -12.54
N GLY A 156 2.78 -7.06 -12.81
CA GLY A 156 3.90 -6.47 -12.07
C GLY A 156 3.40 -5.82 -10.79
N ALA A 157 3.60 -6.51 -9.65
CA ALA A 157 3.31 -6.04 -8.30
C ALA A 157 4.60 -5.98 -7.45
N ASP A 158 5.72 -5.71 -8.10
CA ASP A 158 7.10 -5.77 -7.60
C ASP A 158 7.58 -4.45 -6.96
N GLY A 159 6.65 -3.55 -6.67
CA GLY A 159 6.86 -2.41 -5.79
C GLY A 159 7.55 -1.22 -6.45
N VAL A 160 8.03 -0.30 -5.61
CA VAL A 160 8.59 1.00 -6.04
C VAL A 160 9.80 0.87 -6.97
N HIS A 161 10.57 -0.22 -6.86
CA HIS A 161 11.70 -0.55 -7.74
C HIS A 161 11.36 -1.57 -8.81
N SER A 162 10.15 -1.52 -9.34
CA SER A 162 9.61 -2.49 -10.28
C SER A 162 10.47 -2.63 -11.55
N LEU A 163 10.99 -3.84 -11.76
CA LEU A 163 11.62 -4.21 -13.02
C LEU A 163 10.57 -4.38 -14.14
N VAL A 164 9.37 -4.84 -13.80
CA VAL A 164 8.29 -4.95 -14.80
C VAL A 164 7.95 -3.57 -15.36
N ARG A 165 7.89 -2.52 -14.50
CA ARG A 165 7.71 -1.13 -14.96
C ARG A 165 8.85 -0.69 -15.89
N GLU A 166 10.09 -0.92 -15.49
CA GLU A 166 11.25 -0.57 -16.30
C GLU A 166 11.19 -1.20 -17.70
N ILE A 167 10.76 -2.46 -17.78
CA ILE A 167 10.65 -3.18 -19.07
C ILE A 167 9.55 -2.60 -19.95
N ILE A 168 8.36 -2.26 -19.41
CA ILE A 168 7.21 -1.86 -20.24
C ILE A 168 7.05 -0.36 -20.43
N VAL A 169 7.61 0.45 -19.54
CA VAL A 169 7.52 1.92 -19.60
C VAL A 169 8.87 2.56 -19.94
N GLY A 170 9.95 1.92 -19.51
CA GLY A 170 11.32 2.42 -19.59
C GLY A 170 11.90 2.80 -18.22
N PRO A 171 13.21 3.07 -18.17
CA PRO A 171 13.88 3.44 -16.93
C PRO A 171 13.40 4.82 -16.46
N ASP A 172 13.15 4.93 -15.17
CA ASP A 172 12.81 6.17 -14.49
C ASP A 172 13.42 6.21 -13.09
N GLU A 173 13.67 7.41 -12.59
CA GLU A 173 14.21 7.60 -11.24
C GLU A 173 13.10 8.11 -10.29
N PRO A 174 13.05 7.59 -9.05
CA PRO A 174 12.13 8.12 -8.05
C PRO A 174 12.47 9.57 -7.71
N LEU A 175 11.46 10.40 -7.53
CA LEU A 175 11.59 11.77 -7.10
C LEU A 175 11.82 11.83 -5.58
N HIS A 176 12.96 12.35 -5.18
CA HIS A 176 13.27 12.60 -3.78
C HIS A 176 12.63 13.91 -3.32
N LYS A 177 11.81 13.86 -2.27
CA LYS A 177 11.05 15.02 -1.78
C LYS A 177 11.81 15.90 -0.79
N GLY A 178 13.11 15.67 -0.57
CA GLY A 178 13.89 16.38 0.44
C GLY A 178 13.37 16.11 1.86
N ARG A 179 12.79 14.94 2.09
CA ARG A 179 12.18 14.54 3.35
C ARG A 179 12.55 13.14 3.74
N ILE A 180 12.69 12.96 5.04
CA ILE A 180 12.91 11.64 5.65
C ILE A 180 11.78 11.31 6.62
N ALA A 181 11.59 10.04 6.86
CA ALA A 181 10.68 9.53 7.86
C ALA A 181 11.40 8.64 8.87
N TYR A 182 11.06 8.80 10.15
CA TYR A 182 11.36 7.84 11.20
C TYR A 182 10.10 7.05 11.50
N ARG A 183 10.26 5.78 11.85
CA ARG A 183 9.16 4.94 12.32
C ARG A 183 9.63 3.94 13.35
N ALA A 184 8.74 3.58 14.27
CA ALA A 184 8.94 2.47 15.18
C ALA A 184 7.62 1.81 15.53
N VAL A 185 7.68 0.53 15.86
CA VAL A 185 6.64 -0.21 16.58
C VAL A 185 7.28 -0.70 17.88
N PHE A 186 6.64 -0.43 19.01
CA PHE A 186 7.15 -0.87 20.29
C PHE A 186 6.04 -1.07 21.31
N SER A 187 6.38 -1.75 22.43
CA SER A 187 5.43 -2.07 23.49
C SER A 187 4.91 -0.81 24.17
N ALA A 188 3.59 -0.70 24.31
CA ALA A 188 2.93 0.36 25.06
C ALA A 188 3.27 0.32 26.57
N ALA A 189 3.76 -0.78 27.10
CA ALA A 189 4.23 -0.88 28.48
C ALA A 189 5.38 0.11 28.77
N LEU A 190 6.18 0.47 27.77
CA LEU A 190 7.26 1.45 27.89
C LEU A 190 6.75 2.89 28.14
N LEU A 191 5.48 3.16 27.91
CA LEU A 191 4.84 4.43 28.21
C LEU A 191 4.54 4.63 29.73
N ASN A 192 4.80 3.62 30.57
CA ASN A 192 4.60 3.71 32.02
C ASN A 192 3.19 4.20 32.41
N GLY A 193 2.16 3.65 31.77
CA GLY A 193 0.76 3.98 32.03
C GLY A 193 0.22 5.21 31.29
N PHE A 194 1.01 5.90 30.49
CA PHE A 194 0.50 6.96 29.63
C PHE A 194 -0.31 6.37 28.48
N ASP A 195 -1.57 6.80 28.32
CA ASP A 195 -2.48 6.39 27.24
C ASP A 195 -2.48 7.45 26.13
N ILE A 196 -2.13 7.04 24.89
CA ILE A 196 -2.18 7.93 23.71
C ILE A 196 -3.61 8.18 23.18
N GLY A 197 -4.62 7.61 23.84
CA GLY A 197 -6.04 7.77 23.51
C GLY A 197 -6.54 6.76 22.50
N ARG A 198 -7.79 6.98 22.03
CA ARG A 198 -8.55 6.04 21.19
C ARG A 198 -8.52 6.38 19.71
N SER A 199 -7.79 7.40 19.30
CA SER A 199 -7.76 7.91 17.93
C SER A 199 -6.39 7.70 17.29
N ARG A 200 -6.37 7.64 15.98
CA ARG A 200 -5.14 7.85 15.22
C ARG A 200 -4.85 9.34 15.23
N THR A 201 -3.80 9.76 15.89
CA THR A 201 -3.48 11.19 16.07
C THR A 201 -2.33 11.63 15.18
N LYS A 202 -2.53 12.69 14.39
CA LYS A 202 -1.48 13.39 13.66
C LYS A 202 -1.23 14.74 14.31
N TRP A 203 0.03 15.01 14.64
CA TRP A 203 0.51 16.26 15.20
C TRP A 203 1.22 17.05 14.10
N TRP A 204 0.68 18.22 13.80
CA TRP A 204 1.14 19.07 12.71
C TRP A 204 2.06 20.17 13.21
N GLY A 205 3.37 20.11 12.91
CA GLY A 205 4.32 21.18 13.10
C GLY A 205 4.38 22.12 11.90
N THR A 206 5.30 23.08 11.94
CA THR A 206 5.50 24.06 10.87
C THR A 206 6.02 23.42 9.59
N ASP A 207 7.04 22.58 9.72
CA ASP A 207 7.73 21.90 8.61
C ASP A 207 7.74 20.35 8.74
N ARG A 208 7.17 19.82 9.82
CA ARG A 208 7.20 18.38 10.14
C ARG A 208 5.90 17.93 10.79
N HIS A 209 5.70 16.62 10.82
CA HIS A 209 4.57 16.02 11.53
C HIS A 209 4.92 14.63 12.04
N ILE A 210 4.15 14.17 13.01
CA ILE A 210 4.19 12.80 13.50
C ILE A 210 2.76 12.24 13.59
N VAL A 211 2.61 10.97 13.23
CA VAL A 211 1.36 10.20 13.37
C VAL A 211 1.59 9.11 14.38
N ILE A 212 0.69 8.98 15.36
CA ILE A 212 0.80 8.03 16.48
C ILE A 212 -0.51 7.26 16.60
N TYR A 213 -0.45 5.94 16.75
CA TYR A 213 -1.62 5.09 16.98
C TYR A 213 -1.22 3.71 17.50
N TYR A 214 -2.15 3.02 18.17
CA TYR A 214 -1.98 1.61 18.52
C TYR A 214 -2.11 0.72 17.28
N VAL A 215 -1.43 -0.43 17.29
CA VAL A 215 -1.46 -1.43 16.20
C VAL A 215 -2.04 -2.77 16.62
N THR A 216 -2.48 -2.90 17.88
CA THR A 216 -3.11 -4.12 18.41
C THR A 216 -4.44 -3.79 19.08
N ALA A 217 -5.42 -4.69 18.98
CA ALA A 217 -6.73 -4.56 19.63
C ALA A 217 -6.60 -4.36 21.15
N ALA A 218 -5.63 -5.05 21.80
CA ALA A 218 -5.33 -4.91 23.21
C ALA A 218 -4.59 -3.60 23.56
N ARG A 219 -4.24 -2.78 22.57
CA ARG A 219 -3.42 -1.56 22.74
C ARG A 219 -2.07 -1.82 23.41
N SER A 220 -1.54 -3.03 23.24
CA SER A 220 -0.26 -3.46 23.82
C SER A 220 0.96 -2.97 23.06
N GLU A 221 0.79 -2.54 21.80
CA GLU A 221 1.84 -2.01 20.95
C GLU A 221 1.35 -0.76 20.22
N LEU A 222 2.25 0.19 20.09
CA LEU A 222 2.00 1.41 19.34
C LEU A 222 3.00 1.57 18.20
N TYR A 223 2.59 2.34 17.24
CA TYR A 223 3.37 2.75 16.08
C TYR A 223 3.38 4.25 15.96
N PHE A 224 4.52 4.79 15.56
CA PHE A 224 4.56 6.13 15.01
C PHE A 224 5.29 6.17 13.67
N VAL A 225 4.96 7.19 12.89
CA VAL A 225 5.67 7.58 11.67
C VAL A 225 5.75 9.09 11.58
N THR A 226 6.90 9.58 11.15
CA THR A 226 7.19 11.00 11.05
C THR A 226 7.35 11.44 9.60
N SER A 227 7.40 12.75 9.38
CA SER A 227 7.98 13.37 8.20
C SER A 227 8.72 14.62 8.65
N VAL A 228 10.01 14.65 8.42
CA VAL A 228 10.89 15.80 8.73
C VAL A 228 11.68 16.21 7.50
N PRO A 229 12.13 17.47 7.37
CA PRO A 229 13.09 17.86 6.35
C PRO A 229 14.34 16.99 6.43
N GLU A 230 14.92 16.70 5.28
CA GLU A 230 16.18 15.98 5.21
C GLU A 230 17.33 16.84 5.76
N PRO A 231 18.19 16.29 6.63
CA PRO A 231 19.40 17.00 7.07
C PRO A 231 20.36 17.24 5.90
N ALA A 232 21.03 18.38 5.91
CA ALA A 232 22.03 18.71 4.90
C ALA A 232 23.14 17.63 4.84
N GLY A 233 23.47 17.17 3.64
CA GLY A 233 24.51 16.18 3.42
C GLY A 233 24.13 14.73 3.74
N TRP A 234 22.86 14.46 4.09
CA TRP A 234 22.41 13.08 4.26
C TRP A 234 22.17 12.43 2.88
N VAL A 235 22.98 11.43 2.55
CA VAL A 235 22.84 10.65 1.32
C VAL A 235 22.53 9.23 1.73
N THR A 236 21.30 8.78 1.52
CA THR A 236 20.94 7.40 1.82
C THR A 236 20.33 6.74 0.59
N ARG A 237 20.85 5.56 0.25
CA ARG A 237 20.09 4.63 -0.58
C ARG A 237 18.81 4.24 0.16
N GLU A 238 17.72 4.24 -0.53
CA GLU A 238 16.43 3.81 0.01
C GLU A 238 16.56 2.44 0.68
N SER A 239 16.23 2.36 1.96
CA SER A 239 16.20 1.10 2.70
C SER A 239 15.12 1.16 3.77
N TRP A 240 14.11 0.30 3.61
CA TRP A 240 13.05 0.13 4.60
C TRP A 240 13.55 -0.38 5.96
N SER A 241 14.77 -0.87 6.04
CA SER A 241 15.40 -1.46 7.23
C SER A 241 16.57 -0.65 7.78
N ALA A 242 16.88 0.53 7.23
CA ALA A 242 17.94 1.36 7.77
C ALA A 242 17.62 1.81 9.21
N THR A 243 18.57 1.62 10.11
CA THR A 243 18.47 2.07 11.50
C THR A 243 18.57 3.58 11.58
N GLY A 244 17.65 4.22 12.32
CA GLY A 244 17.70 5.64 12.66
C GLY A 244 18.33 5.86 14.04
N ASP A 245 18.86 7.06 14.27
CA ASP A 245 19.29 7.48 15.61
C ASP A 245 18.10 8.09 16.36
N VAL A 246 17.73 7.49 17.47
CA VAL A 246 16.63 7.99 18.34
C VAL A 246 16.95 9.34 18.97
N ARG A 247 18.22 9.72 19.09
CA ARG A 247 18.62 11.04 19.60
C ARG A 247 18.30 12.11 18.56
N GLU A 248 18.69 11.91 17.29
CA GLU A 248 18.31 12.80 16.20
C GLU A 248 16.78 12.95 16.10
N LEU A 249 16.05 11.84 16.27
CA LEU A 249 14.60 11.87 16.29
C LEU A 249 14.04 12.73 17.42
N ARG A 250 14.54 12.56 18.66
CA ARG A 250 14.09 13.34 19.82
C ARG A 250 14.41 14.81 19.68
N GLU A 251 15.61 15.15 19.23
CA GLU A 251 16.03 16.55 18.95
C GLU A 251 15.11 17.21 17.90
N ALA A 252 14.76 16.47 16.83
CA ALA A 252 13.86 16.97 15.80
C ALA A 252 12.45 17.33 16.34
N TYR A 253 12.05 16.80 17.49
CA TYR A 253 10.71 16.98 18.10
C TYR A 253 10.77 17.66 19.48
N GLU A 254 11.90 18.28 19.86
CA GLU A 254 12.10 18.86 21.19
C GLU A 254 11.00 19.88 21.56
N GLY A 255 10.58 20.73 20.64
CA GLY A 255 9.53 21.71 20.83
C GLY A 255 8.09 21.19 20.81
N PHE A 256 7.89 19.90 20.55
CA PHE A 256 6.54 19.32 20.45
C PHE A 256 5.89 19.16 21.83
N HIS A 257 4.55 19.02 21.81
CA HIS A 257 3.72 18.78 22.99
C HIS A 257 4.26 17.63 23.85
N PRO A 258 4.15 17.71 25.19
CA PRO A 258 4.65 16.68 26.10
C PRO A 258 4.20 15.25 25.77
N ASP A 259 3.00 15.04 25.23
CA ASP A 259 2.50 13.73 24.84
C ASP A 259 3.34 13.10 23.72
N VAL A 260 3.75 13.90 22.73
CA VAL A 260 4.64 13.45 21.64
C VAL A 260 6.01 13.10 22.21
N LYS A 261 6.56 13.95 23.06
CA LYS A 261 7.87 13.73 23.69
C LYS A 261 7.89 12.46 24.52
N ARG A 262 6.86 12.20 25.33
CA ARG A 262 6.73 10.93 26.09
C ARG A 262 6.78 9.70 25.20
N VAL A 263 6.10 9.73 24.05
CA VAL A 263 6.12 8.62 23.07
C VAL A 263 7.53 8.43 22.51
N LEU A 264 8.22 9.50 22.14
CA LEU A 264 9.57 9.44 21.59
C LEU A 264 10.64 9.08 22.64
N GLU A 265 10.47 9.50 23.88
CA GLU A 265 11.33 9.11 25.01
C GLU A 265 11.23 7.61 25.30
N ALA A 266 10.03 7.04 25.21
CA ALA A 266 9.78 5.63 25.42
C ALA A 266 10.25 4.73 24.26
N CYS A 267 10.51 5.31 23.07
CA CYS A 267 10.93 4.59 21.88
C CYS A 267 12.37 4.05 22.04
N PRO A 268 12.60 2.72 21.99
CA PRO A 268 13.92 2.14 22.19
C PRO A 268 14.82 2.24 20.95
N ASP A 269 14.25 2.08 19.76
CA ASP A 269 14.91 2.13 18.47
C ASP A 269 13.96 2.59 17.37
N CYS A 270 14.51 3.02 16.23
CA CYS A 270 13.70 3.42 15.10
C CYS A 270 14.39 3.10 13.76
N HIS A 271 13.57 3.03 12.72
CA HIS A 271 14.04 2.99 11.32
C HIS A 271 13.95 4.38 10.69
N LYS A 272 14.85 4.66 9.73
CA LYS A 272 14.93 5.95 9.02
C LYS A 272 15.02 5.68 7.51
N TRP A 273 14.20 6.37 6.70
CA TRP A 273 14.25 6.23 5.23
C TRP A 273 13.87 7.53 4.53
N ALA A 274 14.33 7.68 3.27
CA ALA A 274 13.93 8.75 2.38
C ALA A 274 12.47 8.61 1.94
N ILE A 275 11.75 9.72 1.84
CA ILE A 275 10.42 9.74 1.26
C ILE A 275 10.56 9.98 -0.25
N LEU A 276 10.23 8.95 -1.00
CA LEU A 276 10.25 8.96 -2.46
C LEU A 276 8.83 8.94 -3.02
N GLU A 277 8.67 9.50 -4.18
CA GLU A 277 7.46 9.38 -5.01
C GLU A 277 7.84 9.27 -6.48
N ARG A 278 6.86 9.02 -7.34
CA ARG A 278 7.01 9.09 -8.78
C ARG A 278 5.85 9.88 -9.37
N ASP A 279 6.10 10.53 -10.49
CA ASP A 279 5.03 11.12 -11.28
C ASP A 279 4.09 10.03 -11.83
N PRO A 280 2.83 10.36 -12.10
CA PRO A 280 1.91 9.43 -12.72
C PRO A 280 2.46 8.90 -14.05
N LEU A 281 2.52 7.58 -14.19
CA LEU A 281 3.06 6.93 -15.39
C LEU A 281 2.22 7.24 -16.63
N PRO A 282 2.81 7.28 -17.83
CA PRO A 282 2.09 7.49 -19.09
C PRO A 282 1.10 6.35 -19.37
N HIS A 283 1.49 5.11 -19.11
CA HIS A 283 0.67 3.91 -19.25
C HIS A 283 1.05 2.86 -18.21
N TRP A 284 0.12 1.94 -17.91
CA TRP A 284 0.30 0.87 -16.92
C TRP A 284 0.34 -0.51 -17.56
N ALA A 285 -0.06 -0.61 -18.82
CA ALA A 285 -0.15 -1.86 -19.54
C ALA A 285 0.59 -1.81 -20.87
N SER A 286 1.16 -2.96 -21.27
CA SER A 286 1.75 -3.20 -22.56
C SER A 286 1.47 -4.64 -22.98
N GLY A 287 0.59 -4.83 -23.98
CA GLY A 287 0.14 -6.17 -24.38
C GLY A 287 -0.45 -6.93 -23.20
N ARG A 288 0.12 -8.08 -22.89
CA ARG A 288 -0.32 -9.01 -21.84
C ARG A 288 0.37 -8.78 -20.48
N VAL A 289 0.97 -7.63 -20.28
CA VAL A 289 1.64 -7.23 -19.04
C VAL A 289 0.99 -5.98 -18.48
N VAL A 290 0.68 -5.98 -17.18
CA VAL A 290 0.09 -4.83 -16.49
C VAL A 290 0.72 -4.60 -15.12
N LEU A 291 0.82 -3.35 -14.69
CA LEU A 291 1.32 -2.95 -13.37
C LEU A 291 0.20 -2.81 -12.35
N LEU A 292 0.54 -2.99 -11.07
CA LEU A 292 -0.38 -2.87 -9.95
C LEU A 292 0.32 -2.29 -8.71
N GLY A 293 -0.36 -1.41 -7.99
CA GLY A 293 0.12 -0.84 -6.73
C GLY A 293 1.38 0.03 -6.90
N ASP A 294 2.36 -0.10 -6.00
CA ASP A 294 3.57 0.72 -6.02
C ASP A 294 4.44 0.52 -7.28
N ALA A 295 4.20 -0.52 -8.07
CA ALA A 295 4.84 -0.68 -9.37
C ALA A 295 4.34 0.37 -10.38
N CYS A 296 3.12 0.87 -10.26
CA CYS A 296 2.57 1.87 -11.17
C CYS A 296 2.29 3.24 -10.53
N HIS A 297 1.97 3.34 -9.25
CA HIS A 297 1.61 4.60 -8.60
C HIS A 297 2.18 4.75 -7.18
N PRO A 298 3.49 4.58 -6.97
CA PRO A 298 4.08 4.81 -5.66
C PRO A 298 3.82 6.26 -5.22
N MET A 299 3.52 6.45 -3.94
CA MET A 299 3.11 7.74 -3.41
C MET A 299 3.69 7.99 -2.03
N THR A 300 3.75 9.27 -1.65
CA THR A 300 4.11 9.64 -0.28
C THR A 300 3.10 9.07 0.73
N PRO A 301 3.51 8.76 1.97
CA PRO A 301 2.65 8.06 2.93
C PRO A 301 1.59 8.94 3.62
N TYR A 302 1.42 10.20 3.21
CA TYR A 302 0.71 11.22 3.97
C TYR A 302 -0.80 11.03 4.06
N MET A 303 -1.39 10.35 3.09
CA MET A 303 -2.80 9.94 3.10
C MET A 303 -3.02 8.50 3.58
N ALA A 304 -1.95 7.72 3.81
CA ALA A 304 -2.00 6.28 4.12
C ALA A 304 -2.81 5.47 3.09
N GLN A 305 -2.70 5.81 1.78
CA GLN A 305 -3.50 5.20 0.72
C GLN A 305 -2.72 4.25 -0.19
N GLY A 306 -1.38 4.18 -0.14
CA GLY A 306 -0.61 3.32 -1.06
C GLY A 306 -1.07 1.85 -1.02
N GLY A 307 -1.11 1.24 0.16
CA GLY A 307 -1.65 -0.12 0.29
C GLY A 307 -3.15 -0.24 -0.03
N ALA A 308 -3.94 0.77 0.32
CA ALA A 308 -5.38 0.78 0.04
C ALA A 308 -5.67 0.85 -1.47
N THR A 309 -4.93 1.68 -2.22
CA THR A 309 -5.09 1.77 -3.68
C THR A 309 -4.65 0.48 -4.38
N ALA A 310 -3.57 -0.17 -3.93
CA ALA A 310 -3.14 -1.47 -4.45
C ALA A 310 -4.20 -2.57 -4.23
N ILE A 311 -4.92 -2.52 -3.10
CA ILE A 311 -6.04 -3.43 -2.81
C ILE A 311 -7.23 -3.13 -3.72
N GLU A 312 -7.58 -1.84 -3.94
CA GLU A 312 -8.61 -1.44 -4.89
C GLU A 312 -8.27 -1.87 -6.32
N ASP A 313 -7.01 -1.71 -6.74
CA ASP A 313 -6.51 -2.11 -8.06
C ASP A 313 -6.78 -3.58 -8.33
N ALA A 314 -6.48 -4.45 -7.37
CA ALA A 314 -6.68 -5.88 -7.49
C ALA A 314 -8.15 -6.25 -7.72
N ALA A 315 -9.08 -5.57 -7.07
CA ALA A 315 -10.50 -5.79 -7.27
C ALA A 315 -10.98 -5.30 -8.66
N ILE A 316 -10.55 -4.11 -9.08
CA ILE A 316 -10.92 -3.57 -10.39
C ILE A 316 -10.31 -4.39 -11.52
N LEU A 317 -9.04 -4.80 -11.39
CA LEU A 317 -8.38 -5.64 -12.39
C LEU A 317 -9.12 -6.98 -12.57
N ALA A 318 -9.48 -7.63 -11.45
CA ALA A 318 -10.25 -8.89 -11.51
C ALA A 318 -11.61 -8.70 -12.20
N ARG A 319 -12.34 -7.62 -11.90
CA ARG A 319 -13.62 -7.30 -12.55
C ARG A 319 -13.46 -7.02 -14.04
N CYS A 320 -12.42 -6.29 -14.45
CA CYS A 320 -12.17 -6.05 -15.87
C CYS A 320 -11.89 -7.34 -16.63
N LEU A 321 -11.12 -8.26 -16.04
CA LEU A 321 -10.83 -9.56 -16.63
C LEU A 321 -12.06 -10.47 -16.66
N GLU A 322 -12.90 -10.46 -15.62
CA GLU A 322 -14.13 -11.23 -15.54
C GLU A 322 -15.16 -10.79 -16.59
N GLU A 323 -15.39 -9.46 -16.70
CA GLU A 323 -16.36 -8.89 -17.65
C GLU A 323 -15.93 -9.08 -19.12
N ASN A 324 -14.63 -9.15 -19.41
CA ASN A 324 -14.11 -9.44 -20.75
C ASN A 324 -14.05 -10.93 -21.08
N GLY A 325 -14.52 -11.83 -20.19
CA GLY A 325 -14.58 -13.27 -20.42
C GLY A 325 -13.23 -13.97 -20.58
N GLY A 326 -12.11 -13.28 -20.36
CA GLY A 326 -10.75 -13.78 -20.54
C GLY A 326 -10.25 -13.83 -22.00
N ASP A 327 -11.08 -13.51 -22.96
CA ASP A 327 -10.73 -13.58 -24.40
C ASP A 327 -9.89 -12.34 -24.83
N ASP A 328 -10.15 -11.17 -24.23
CA ASP A 328 -9.41 -9.93 -24.49
C ASP A 328 -8.68 -9.43 -23.22
N ILE A 329 -7.56 -10.05 -22.93
CA ILE A 329 -6.71 -9.67 -21.78
C ILE A 329 -6.19 -8.23 -21.93
N GLU A 330 -5.77 -7.84 -23.12
CA GLU A 330 -5.20 -6.53 -23.38
C GLU A 330 -6.26 -5.42 -23.23
N GLY A 331 -7.48 -5.65 -23.72
CA GLY A 331 -8.61 -4.75 -23.51
C GLY A 331 -9.00 -4.64 -22.03
N ALA A 332 -8.98 -5.75 -21.28
CA ALA A 332 -9.20 -5.72 -19.84
C ALA A 332 -8.15 -4.89 -19.10
N PHE A 333 -6.88 -4.98 -19.50
CA PHE A 333 -5.79 -4.21 -18.89
C PHE A 333 -5.89 -2.72 -19.22
N ARG A 334 -6.20 -2.35 -20.47
CA ARG A 334 -6.47 -0.96 -20.84
C ARG A 334 -7.65 -0.36 -20.07
N ARG A 335 -8.72 -1.14 -19.92
CA ARG A 335 -9.92 -0.73 -19.15
C ARG A 335 -9.59 -0.54 -17.67
N TYR A 336 -8.82 -1.43 -17.07
CA TYR A 336 -8.33 -1.32 -15.71
C TYR A 336 -7.52 -0.02 -15.52
N GLU A 337 -6.55 0.25 -16.39
CA GLU A 337 -5.76 1.47 -16.37
C GLU A 337 -6.64 2.72 -16.48
N ALA A 338 -7.52 2.76 -17.48
CA ALA A 338 -8.43 3.89 -17.70
C ALA A 338 -9.33 4.17 -16.50
N HIS A 339 -9.76 3.11 -15.78
CA HIS A 339 -10.57 3.25 -14.58
C HIS A 339 -9.77 3.71 -13.37
N ARG A 340 -8.57 3.17 -13.15
CA ARG A 340 -7.81 3.38 -11.92
C ARG A 340 -6.92 4.63 -11.93
N LYS A 341 -6.28 4.91 -13.04
CA LYS A 341 -5.29 5.98 -13.17
C LYS A 341 -5.79 7.36 -12.74
N PRO A 342 -7.00 7.83 -13.13
CA PRO A 342 -7.49 9.14 -12.67
C PRO A 342 -7.63 9.22 -11.15
N ARG A 343 -8.10 8.14 -10.50
CA ARG A 343 -8.28 8.09 -9.05
C ARG A 343 -6.93 8.05 -8.31
N THR A 344 -6.01 7.19 -8.74
CA THR A 344 -4.70 7.08 -8.09
C THR A 344 -3.85 8.33 -8.29
N SER A 345 -3.87 8.95 -9.49
CA SER A 345 -3.18 10.22 -9.75
C SER A 345 -3.71 11.35 -8.87
N ARG A 346 -5.03 11.42 -8.65
CA ARG A 346 -5.62 12.38 -7.71
C ARG A 346 -5.11 12.14 -6.28
N ILE A 347 -5.05 10.88 -5.83
CA ILE A 347 -4.55 10.54 -4.50
C ILE A 347 -3.05 10.87 -4.38
N GLN A 348 -2.23 10.55 -5.40
CA GLN A 348 -0.82 10.92 -5.45
C GLN A 348 -0.63 12.42 -5.29
N ALA A 349 -1.34 13.24 -6.07
CA ALA A 349 -1.23 14.70 -6.01
C ALA A 349 -1.59 15.27 -4.63
N ILE A 350 -2.70 14.82 -4.03
CA ILE A 350 -3.12 15.27 -2.70
C ILE A 350 -2.12 14.78 -1.63
N SER A 351 -1.61 13.55 -1.75
CA SER A 351 -0.62 13.01 -0.85
C SER A 351 0.70 13.79 -0.93
N SER A 352 1.20 14.06 -2.14
CA SER A 352 2.42 14.84 -2.37
C SER A 352 2.32 16.25 -1.76
N ALA A 353 1.17 16.91 -1.90
CA ALA A 353 0.94 18.24 -1.30
C ALA A 353 0.95 18.22 0.24
N ASN A 354 0.78 17.06 0.88
CA ASN A 354 0.77 16.88 2.34
C ASN A 354 -0.19 17.83 3.09
N THR A 355 -1.36 18.09 2.50
CA THR A 355 -2.38 19.00 3.06
C THR A 355 -3.63 18.28 3.53
N TRP A 356 -3.74 16.96 3.26
CA TRP A 356 -4.91 16.15 3.57
C TRP A 356 -5.32 16.25 5.04
N MET A 357 -6.53 16.72 5.28
CA MET A 357 -7.10 16.91 6.61
C MET A 357 -6.33 17.87 7.53
N LYS A 358 -5.42 18.71 7.01
CA LYS A 358 -4.71 19.71 7.82
C LYS A 358 -5.65 20.77 8.37
N GLY A 359 -6.68 21.15 7.59
CA GLY A 359 -7.73 22.08 7.99
C GLY A 359 -8.86 22.05 6.96
N GLY A 360 -10.01 22.69 7.29
CA GLY A 360 -11.15 22.77 6.38
C GLY A 360 -12.08 21.55 6.42
N ASN A 361 -13.13 21.61 5.57
CA ASN A 361 -14.15 20.56 5.41
C ASN A 361 -13.89 19.75 4.13
N ASP A 362 -12.77 19.01 4.06
CA ASP A 362 -12.57 18.13 2.93
C ASP A 362 -13.69 17.09 2.88
N ASP A 363 -14.36 16.96 1.73
CA ASP A 363 -15.20 15.80 1.49
C ASP A 363 -14.33 14.55 1.44
N THR A 364 -14.56 13.64 2.36
CA THR A 364 -13.82 12.37 2.46
C THR A 364 -14.57 11.21 1.81
N SER A 365 -15.83 11.44 1.39
CA SER A 365 -16.70 10.39 0.85
C SER A 365 -16.19 9.80 -0.45
N TRP A 366 -15.61 10.63 -1.33
CA TRP A 366 -15.00 10.17 -2.59
C TRP A 366 -13.85 9.19 -2.35
N LEU A 367 -13.14 9.32 -1.21
CA LEU A 367 -12.00 8.47 -0.86
C LEU A 367 -12.45 7.23 -0.10
N TYR A 368 -13.05 7.43 1.09
CA TYR A 368 -13.39 6.33 2.00
C TYR A 368 -14.68 5.60 1.64
N GLY A 369 -15.61 6.30 0.97
CA GLY A 369 -16.86 5.73 0.46
C GLY A 369 -16.69 4.85 -0.79
N TYR A 370 -15.55 4.95 -1.47
CA TYR A 370 -15.30 4.18 -2.70
C TYR A 370 -15.42 2.68 -2.47
N ASP A 371 -16.13 2.00 -3.37
CA ASP A 371 -16.33 0.55 -3.34
C ASP A 371 -15.87 -0.05 -4.69
N ALA A 372 -14.67 -0.59 -4.71
CA ALA A 372 -14.07 -1.17 -5.92
C ALA A 372 -14.85 -2.37 -6.49
N TRP A 373 -15.70 -3.03 -5.66
CA TRP A 373 -16.53 -4.12 -6.14
C TRP A 373 -17.81 -3.67 -6.83
N ASN A 374 -18.34 -2.50 -6.46
CA ASN A 374 -19.67 -2.07 -6.89
C ASN A 374 -19.64 -0.79 -7.74
N VAL A 375 -18.54 -0.05 -7.77
CA VAL A 375 -18.43 1.13 -8.63
C VAL A 375 -18.63 0.74 -10.10
N PRO A 376 -19.39 1.52 -10.91
CA PRO A 376 -19.46 1.30 -12.34
C PRO A 376 -18.06 1.36 -12.97
N LEU A 377 -17.68 0.34 -13.74
CA LEU A 377 -16.41 0.36 -14.47
C LEU A 377 -16.47 1.36 -15.64
N THR A 378 -15.35 1.99 -15.93
CA THR A 378 -15.18 2.77 -17.15
C THR A 378 -15.58 1.90 -18.35
N PRO A 379 -16.34 2.42 -19.33
CA PRO A 379 -16.67 1.65 -20.54
C PRO A 379 -15.40 1.14 -21.22
N ALA A 380 -15.47 -0.03 -21.84
CA ALA A 380 -14.40 -0.52 -22.69
C ALA A 380 -14.27 0.43 -23.91
N GLU A 381 -13.03 0.80 -24.23
CA GLU A 381 -12.81 1.50 -25.50
C GLU A 381 -13.17 0.58 -26.68
N PRO A 382 -13.87 1.07 -27.70
CA PRO A 382 -14.12 0.27 -28.89
C PRO A 382 -12.77 -0.12 -29.51
N VAL A 383 -12.61 -1.40 -29.83
CA VAL A 383 -11.46 -1.88 -30.60
C VAL A 383 -11.49 -1.17 -31.94
N THR A 384 -10.65 -0.16 -32.12
CA THR A 384 -10.42 0.43 -33.45
C THR A 384 -9.71 -0.62 -34.28
N ALA A 385 -10.43 -1.13 -35.28
CA ALA A 385 -9.97 -2.14 -36.22
C ALA A 385 -8.81 -1.61 -37.08
#